data_e71344901854228a7bad0e8c3d862f96
#
_entry.id   e71344901854228a7bad0e8c3d862f96
#
_cell.length_a   1.000
_cell.length_b   1.000
_cell.length_c   1.000
_cell.angle_alpha   90.00
_cell.angle_beta   90.00
_cell.angle_gamma   90.00
#
_symmetry.space_group_name_H-M   'P 1'
#
loop_
_entity.id
_entity.type
_entity.pdbx_description
1 polymer ?
#
loop_
_entity_poly.entity_id
_entity_poly.type
_entity_poly.pdbx_seq_one_letter_code
_entity_poly.pdbx_strand_id
1 'polypeptide(L)'
;MNHLSRLTALATLMLAALPLQAKDITVSAAASLKDAFQEIADQYKHQHPDVDVKLNTAGSGALLQQLLQGAPVDVVAFADQKTMDMAVEKNAVDTSTRRTFVRNDLVLIVPKNSRTSASSLQDLKRPAINRIALSNPESVPVGRYAKAALEKAGLFTALQPKIITTQNVRHSLDYVARGEVDAGFVYRTDAVLMPQKVRITATIPLDTPVSYPIAISTDSSDKAEAQRFLNYVLSPKGRQVLNKYGFSRP
;
A
#
# COMPACT_ATOMS: atom_id res chain seq x y z
N MET A 1 12.08 53.36 67.57
CA MET A 1 11.64 51.94 67.61
C MET A 1 11.31 51.52 66.20
N ASN A 2 12.18 50.75 65.56
CA ASN A 2 12.19 50.50 64.11
C ASN A 2 11.47 49.17 63.80
N HIS A 3 10.42 49.21 63.03
CA HIS A 3 9.80 48.02 62.42
C HIS A 3 10.34 47.82 61.04
N LEU A 4 11.27 46.89 60.84
CA LEU A 4 11.73 46.42 59.57
C LEU A 4 10.68 45.40 59.04
N SER A 5 9.95 45.79 57.98
CA SER A 5 9.08 44.89 57.22
C SER A 5 9.92 44.04 56.23
N ARG A 6 9.99 42.75 56.48
CA ARG A 6 10.60 41.80 55.54
C ARG A 6 9.58 41.46 54.47
N LEU A 7 9.74 41.97 53.24
CA LEU A 7 9.06 41.48 52.03
C LEU A 7 9.78 40.21 51.54
N THR A 8 9.14 39.07 51.67
CA THR A 8 9.58 37.82 51.06
C THR A 8 8.96 37.76 49.67
N ALA A 9 9.77 37.96 48.63
CA ALA A 9 9.35 37.80 47.26
C ALA A 9 9.29 36.29 46.90
N LEU A 10 8.08 35.76 46.71
CA LEU A 10 7.84 34.41 46.21
C LEU A 10 7.98 34.46 44.69
N ALA A 11 9.11 34.04 44.15
CA ALA A 11 9.30 33.88 42.72
C ALA A 11 8.59 32.57 42.27
N THR A 12 7.38 32.70 41.73
CA THR A 12 6.65 31.60 41.14
C THR A 12 7.26 31.26 39.76
N LEU A 13 8.01 30.18 39.71
CA LEU A 13 8.56 29.65 38.45
C LEU A 13 7.40 29.06 37.64
N MET A 14 6.81 29.82 36.70
CA MET A 14 5.91 29.29 35.72
C MET A 14 6.71 28.42 34.75
N LEU A 15 6.67 27.11 34.94
CA LEU A 15 7.06 26.15 33.89
C LEU A 15 6.07 26.31 32.74
N ALA A 16 6.46 27.03 31.71
CA ALA A 16 5.70 27.08 30.45
C ALA A 16 5.76 25.65 29.83
N ALA A 17 4.70 24.88 30.00
CA ALA A 17 4.50 23.67 29.24
C ALA A 17 4.32 24.09 27.75
N LEU A 18 5.41 24.01 26.98
CA LEU A 18 5.34 24.14 25.54
C LEU A 18 4.38 23.05 25.05
N PRO A 19 3.37 23.39 24.23
CA PRO A 19 2.52 22.38 23.64
C PRO A 19 3.44 21.44 22.86
N LEU A 20 3.43 20.15 23.21
CA LEU A 20 4.07 19.10 22.44
C LEU A 20 3.30 19.05 21.11
N GLN A 21 3.84 19.71 20.09
CA GLN A 21 3.21 19.72 18.78
C GLN A 21 3.31 18.30 18.22
N ALA A 22 2.17 17.65 18.04
CA ALA A 22 2.12 16.34 17.44
C ALA A 22 2.86 16.39 16.10
N LYS A 23 3.80 15.47 15.91
CA LYS A 23 4.50 15.32 14.63
C LYS A 23 3.64 14.46 13.73
N ASP A 24 3.27 14.99 12.59
CA ASP A 24 2.52 14.23 11.58
C ASP A 24 3.50 13.74 10.52
N ILE A 25 3.41 12.46 10.16
CA ILE A 25 4.03 11.94 8.95
C ILE A 25 2.96 11.41 7.99
N THR A 26 3.12 11.71 6.71
CA THR A 26 2.24 11.21 5.66
C THR A 26 2.92 10.05 4.94
N VAL A 27 2.23 8.90 4.93
CA VAL A 27 2.70 7.68 4.28
C VAL A 27 1.79 7.37 3.09
N SER A 28 2.32 7.47 1.87
CA SER A 28 1.64 7.08 0.64
C SER A 28 1.94 5.61 0.32
N ALA A 29 0.96 4.73 0.52
CA ALA A 29 1.11 3.29 0.38
C ALA A 29 0.18 2.70 -0.69
N ALA A 30 0.68 1.75 -1.48
CA ALA A 30 -0.15 1.01 -2.43
C ALA A 30 -1.40 0.43 -1.75
N ALA A 31 -2.55 0.46 -2.43
CA ALA A 31 -3.85 0.08 -1.88
C ALA A 31 -3.86 -1.32 -1.21
N SER A 32 -3.06 -2.27 -1.71
CA SER A 32 -2.90 -3.60 -1.11
C SER A 32 -2.23 -3.61 0.27
N LEU A 33 -1.50 -2.54 0.62
CA LEU A 33 -0.83 -2.37 1.93
C LEU A 33 -1.76 -1.76 2.99
N LYS A 34 -2.94 -1.25 2.61
CA LYS A 34 -3.79 -0.42 3.46
C LYS A 34 -3.97 -0.99 4.87
N ASP A 35 -4.47 -2.24 4.98
CA ASP A 35 -4.84 -2.80 6.28
C ASP A 35 -3.61 -3.12 7.14
N ALA A 36 -2.54 -3.64 6.52
CA ALA A 36 -1.27 -3.89 7.22
C ALA A 36 -0.63 -2.59 7.70
N PHE A 37 -0.62 -1.54 6.87
CA PHE A 37 -0.04 -0.24 7.22
C PHE A 37 -0.89 0.51 8.25
N GLN A 38 -2.22 0.31 8.25
CA GLN A 38 -3.06 0.85 9.32
C GLN A 38 -2.69 0.22 10.66
N GLU A 39 -2.57 -1.11 10.75
CA GLU A 39 -2.15 -1.77 11.98
C GLU A 39 -0.72 -1.36 12.39
N ILE A 40 0.19 -1.22 11.44
CA ILE A 40 1.55 -0.72 11.70
C ILE A 40 1.50 0.71 12.25
N ALA A 41 0.70 1.60 11.67
CA ALA A 41 0.54 2.98 12.11
C ALA A 41 -0.02 3.05 13.53
N ASP A 42 -1.04 2.25 13.83
CA ASP A 42 -1.65 2.17 15.16
C ASP A 42 -0.64 1.68 16.21
N GLN A 43 0.11 0.61 15.90
CA GLN A 43 1.16 0.10 16.79
C GLN A 43 2.32 1.09 16.95
N TYR A 44 2.67 1.83 15.89
CA TYR A 44 3.70 2.87 15.94
C TYR A 44 3.27 4.01 16.86
N LYS A 45 2.04 4.49 16.73
CA LYS A 45 1.46 5.53 17.60
C LYS A 45 1.47 5.13 19.07
N HIS A 46 1.18 3.86 19.39
CA HIS A 46 1.26 3.38 20.78
C HIS A 46 2.68 3.49 21.38
N GLN A 47 3.73 3.42 20.55
CA GLN A 47 5.11 3.57 20.99
C GLN A 47 5.62 5.02 20.90
N HIS A 48 5.00 5.84 20.06
CA HIS A 48 5.31 7.24 19.79
C HIS A 48 4.01 8.06 19.86
N PRO A 49 3.46 8.32 21.08
CA PRO A 49 2.15 8.97 21.23
C PRO A 49 2.07 10.39 20.67
N ASP A 50 3.23 11.03 20.52
CA ASP A 50 3.42 12.36 19.95
C ASP A 50 3.46 12.38 18.42
N VAL A 51 3.34 11.20 17.74
CA VAL A 51 3.40 11.11 16.29
C VAL A 51 2.07 10.58 15.73
N ASP A 52 1.50 11.27 14.74
CA ASP A 52 0.38 10.79 13.94
C ASP A 52 0.87 10.32 12.56
N VAL A 53 0.47 9.11 12.17
CA VAL A 53 0.75 8.55 10.84
C VAL A 53 -0.49 8.68 9.97
N LYS A 54 -0.46 9.58 9.00
CA LYS A 54 -1.52 9.78 8.02
C LYS A 54 -1.31 8.87 6.83
N LEU A 55 -2.21 7.92 6.61
CA LEU A 55 -2.15 7.00 5.48
C LEU A 55 -2.92 7.56 4.28
N ASN A 56 -2.24 7.66 3.15
CA ASN A 56 -2.83 7.89 1.84
C ASN A 56 -2.69 6.62 1.00
N THR A 57 -3.80 6.02 0.57
CA THR A 57 -3.76 4.73 -0.14
C THR A 57 -4.46 4.80 -1.49
N ALA A 58 -3.75 4.41 -2.54
CA ALA A 58 -4.26 4.36 -3.92
C ALA A 58 -3.45 3.37 -4.77
N GLY A 59 -3.69 3.33 -6.08
CA GLY A 59 -2.78 2.69 -7.03
C GLY A 59 -1.42 3.38 -7.04
N SER A 60 -0.32 2.61 -7.10
CA SER A 60 1.04 3.16 -6.97
C SER A 60 1.34 4.29 -7.93
N GLY A 61 0.86 4.22 -9.18
CA GLY A 61 1.06 5.30 -10.17
C GLY A 61 0.32 6.59 -9.79
N ALA A 62 -0.88 6.49 -9.21
CA ALA A 62 -1.59 7.67 -8.72
C ALA A 62 -0.86 8.33 -7.55
N LEU A 63 -0.32 7.51 -6.61
CA LEU A 63 0.49 8.01 -5.50
C LEU A 63 1.78 8.68 -5.99
N LEU A 64 2.44 8.10 -7.01
CA LEU A 64 3.60 8.72 -7.64
C LEU A 64 3.24 10.06 -8.27
N GLN A 65 2.12 10.16 -8.99
CA GLN A 65 1.69 11.43 -9.58
C GLN A 65 1.43 12.49 -8.51
N GLN A 66 0.78 12.13 -7.39
CA GLN A 66 0.57 13.04 -6.26
C GLN A 66 1.90 13.54 -5.68
N LEU A 67 2.86 12.63 -5.48
CA LEU A 67 4.21 12.97 -5.01
C LEU A 67 4.89 13.95 -5.96
N LEU A 68 4.86 13.70 -7.27
CA LEU A 68 5.47 14.56 -8.29
C LEU A 68 4.77 15.91 -8.44
N GLN A 69 3.52 16.01 -8.01
CA GLN A 69 2.75 17.27 -7.95
C GLN A 69 2.95 18.04 -6.63
N GLY A 70 3.87 17.60 -5.78
CA GLY A 70 4.20 18.29 -4.53
C GLY A 70 3.27 17.96 -3.36
N ALA A 71 2.55 16.84 -3.40
CA ALA A 71 1.82 16.39 -2.21
C ALA A 71 2.79 16.19 -1.04
N PRO A 72 2.43 16.63 0.18
CA PRO A 72 3.27 16.48 1.37
C PRO A 72 3.33 15.03 1.82
N VAL A 73 4.32 14.29 1.33
CA VAL A 73 4.52 12.87 1.59
C VAL A 73 5.91 12.66 2.20
N ASP A 74 5.99 11.91 3.28
CA ASP A 74 7.24 11.60 3.96
C ASP A 74 7.78 10.22 3.57
N VAL A 75 6.90 9.22 3.45
CA VAL A 75 7.27 7.85 3.08
C VAL A 75 6.38 7.34 1.95
N VAL A 76 6.98 6.69 0.96
CA VAL A 76 6.26 6.02 -0.13
C VAL A 76 6.51 4.52 -0.08
N ALA A 77 5.45 3.72 -0.31
CA ALA A 77 5.52 2.27 -0.43
C ALA A 77 4.70 1.80 -1.65
N PHE A 78 5.36 1.37 -2.70
CA PHE A 78 4.75 0.98 -3.96
C PHE A 78 4.65 -0.55 -4.12
N ALA A 79 3.78 -1.02 -5.01
CA ALA A 79 3.55 -2.44 -5.25
C ALA A 79 4.34 -2.99 -6.46
N ASP A 80 5.30 -2.24 -6.99
CA ASP A 80 6.29 -2.71 -7.96
C ASP A 80 7.54 -1.83 -7.97
N GLN A 81 8.63 -2.41 -8.50
CA GLN A 81 9.90 -1.70 -8.65
C GLN A 81 9.82 -0.60 -9.70
N LYS A 82 9.06 -0.82 -10.80
CA LYS A 82 8.93 0.15 -11.90
C LYS A 82 8.45 1.51 -11.40
N THR A 83 7.43 1.55 -10.56
CA THR A 83 6.94 2.83 -10.00
C THR A 83 8.00 3.50 -9.11
N MET A 84 8.76 2.72 -8.34
CA MET A 84 9.84 3.25 -7.52
C MET A 84 11.01 3.75 -8.38
N ASP A 85 11.35 3.04 -9.47
CA ASP A 85 12.38 3.48 -10.43
C ASP A 85 12.01 4.84 -11.04
N MET A 86 10.74 5.00 -11.43
CA MET A 86 10.23 6.29 -11.92
C MET A 86 10.33 7.41 -10.87
N ALA A 87 10.09 7.10 -9.58
CA ALA A 87 10.27 8.08 -8.49
C ALA A 87 11.76 8.46 -8.33
N VAL A 88 12.66 7.49 -8.46
CA VAL A 88 14.13 7.72 -8.43
C VAL A 88 14.56 8.59 -9.61
N GLU A 89 14.13 8.28 -10.83
CA GLU A 89 14.44 9.06 -12.05
C GLU A 89 14.00 10.52 -11.94
N LYS A 90 12.91 10.78 -11.20
CA LYS A 90 12.39 12.12 -10.93
C LYS A 90 12.98 12.76 -9.68
N ASN A 91 13.96 12.15 -9.03
CA ASN A 91 14.55 12.59 -7.76
C ASN A 91 13.53 12.83 -6.64
N ALA A 92 12.39 12.12 -6.67
CA ALA A 92 11.30 12.29 -5.71
C ALA A 92 11.49 11.50 -4.41
N VAL A 93 12.48 10.59 -4.37
CA VAL A 93 12.79 9.77 -3.19
C VAL A 93 14.29 9.72 -2.93
N ASP A 94 14.65 9.61 -1.65
CA ASP A 94 16.02 9.37 -1.20
C ASP A 94 16.39 7.91 -1.48
N THR A 95 17.21 7.69 -2.50
CA THR A 95 17.64 6.37 -2.96
C THR A 95 18.40 5.57 -1.92
N SER A 96 19.08 6.25 -0.99
CA SER A 96 19.82 5.61 0.10
C SER A 96 18.89 4.89 1.09
N THR A 97 17.62 5.30 1.14
CA THR A 97 16.59 4.74 2.03
C THR A 97 15.76 3.64 1.38
N ARG A 98 15.85 3.49 0.05
CA ARG A 98 15.08 2.50 -0.70
C ARG A 98 15.37 1.09 -0.23
N ARG A 99 14.31 0.33 0.12
CA ARG A 99 14.39 -1.09 0.49
C ARG A 99 13.21 -1.85 -0.13
N THR A 100 13.47 -3.04 -0.66
CA THR A 100 12.40 -4.02 -0.92
C THR A 100 12.07 -4.69 0.39
N PHE A 101 10.82 -4.63 0.85
CA PHE A 101 10.47 -5.05 2.20
C PHE A 101 9.52 -6.24 2.27
N VAL A 102 8.70 -6.47 1.24
CA VAL A 102 7.82 -7.65 1.14
C VAL A 102 7.61 -8.08 -0.32
N ARG A 103 7.07 -9.30 -0.47
CA ARG A 103 6.59 -9.89 -1.73
C ARG A 103 5.13 -10.30 -1.61
N ASN A 104 4.52 -10.60 -2.78
CA ASN A 104 3.15 -11.07 -2.90
C ASN A 104 3.00 -12.00 -4.10
N ASP A 105 1.83 -12.61 -4.25
CA ASP A 105 1.47 -13.39 -5.43
C ASP A 105 0.34 -12.70 -6.18
N LEU A 106 0.39 -12.76 -7.52
CA LEU A 106 -0.75 -12.46 -8.36
C LEU A 106 -1.69 -13.66 -8.39
N VAL A 107 -2.97 -13.42 -8.11
CA VAL A 107 -3.99 -14.47 -8.12
C VAL A 107 -5.19 -14.10 -8.98
N LEU A 108 -5.82 -15.13 -9.54
CA LEU A 108 -7.11 -15.02 -10.18
C LEU A 108 -8.18 -15.36 -9.14
N ILE A 109 -9.20 -14.52 -9.03
CA ILE A 109 -10.33 -14.71 -8.12
C ILE A 109 -11.65 -14.70 -8.89
N VAL A 110 -12.63 -15.37 -8.30
CA VAL A 110 -14.04 -15.33 -8.74
C VAL A 110 -14.94 -15.08 -7.52
N PRO A 111 -16.21 -14.65 -7.70
CA PRO A 111 -17.17 -14.58 -6.61
C PRO A 111 -17.28 -15.92 -5.87
N LYS A 112 -17.43 -15.92 -4.55
CA LYS A 112 -17.42 -17.12 -3.69
C LYS A 112 -18.40 -18.18 -4.16
N ASN A 113 -19.62 -17.76 -4.50
CA ASN A 113 -20.73 -18.63 -4.90
C ASN A 113 -20.84 -18.80 -6.42
N SER A 114 -19.85 -18.32 -7.19
CA SER A 114 -19.85 -18.51 -8.64
C SER A 114 -19.74 -19.99 -9.00
N ARG A 115 -20.60 -20.44 -9.91
CA ARG A 115 -20.49 -21.75 -10.55
C ARG A 115 -19.38 -21.77 -11.61
N THR A 116 -18.91 -20.60 -12.04
CA THR A 116 -17.82 -20.46 -13.00
C THR A 116 -16.50 -20.81 -12.33
N SER A 117 -15.78 -21.76 -12.89
CA SER A 117 -14.43 -22.09 -12.51
C SER A 117 -13.46 -21.54 -13.54
N ALA A 118 -12.51 -20.71 -13.11
CA ALA A 118 -11.41 -20.21 -13.91
C ALA A 118 -10.10 -20.62 -13.21
N SER A 119 -9.67 -21.86 -13.41
CA SER A 119 -8.48 -22.43 -12.79
C SER A 119 -7.18 -22.13 -13.55
N SER A 120 -7.30 -21.50 -14.71
CA SER A 120 -6.19 -21.09 -15.56
C SER A 120 -6.53 -19.79 -16.32
N LEU A 121 -5.51 -19.13 -16.90
CA LEU A 121 -5.71 -17.97 -17.77
C LEU A 121 -6.54 -18.34 -19.03
N GLN A 122 -6.40 -19.56 -19.55
CA GLN A 122 -7.15 -20.03 -20.72
C GLN A 122 -8.65 -20.11 -20.46
N ASP A 123 -9.06 -20.41 -19.23
CA ASP A 123 -10.47 -20.47 -18.85
C ASP A 123 -11.18 -19.12 -18.98
N LEU A 124 -10.45 -18.00 -18.97
CA LEU A 124 -11.01 -16.66 -19.16
C LEU A 124 -11.65 -16.46 -20.55
N LYS A 125 -11.31 -17.31 -21.53
CA LYS A 125 -11.94 -17.30 -22.85
C LYS A 125 -13.35 -17.88 -22.84
N ARG A 126 -13.71 -18.69 -21.85
CA ARG A 126 -15.02 -19.37 -21.78
C ARG A 126 -16.18 -18.37 -21.93
N PRO A 127 -17.26 -18.73 -22.62
CA PRO A 127 -18.45 -17.86 -22.78
C PRO A 127 -19.09 -17.47 -21.43
N ALA A 128 -18.95 -18.31 -20.40
CA ALA A 128 -19.49 -18.04 -19.07
C ALA A 128 -18.73 -16.92 -18.32
N ILE A 129 -17.59 -16.48 -18.82
CA ILE A 129 -16.82 -15.36 -18.26
C ILE A 129 -16.92 -14.20 -19.24
N ASN A 130 -17.73 -13.20 -18.90
CA ASN A 130 -18.02 -12.06 -19.75
C ASN A 130 -17.31 -10.77 -19.26
N ARG A 131 -17.06 -10.66 -17.95
CA ARG A 131 -16.46 -9.47 -17.34
C ARG A 131 -15.32 -9.87 -16.43
N ILE A 132 -14.16 -9.24 -16.63
CA ILE A 132 -12.92 -9.51 -15.90
C ILE A 132 -12.40 -8.19 -15.33
N ALA A 133 -12.34 -8.06 -14.01
CA ALA A 133 -11.71 -6.91 -13.38
C ALA A 133 -10.18 -6.98 -13.54
N LEU A 134 -9.61 -5.98 -14.17
CA LEU A 134 -8.18 -5.79 -14.34
C LEU A 134 -7.84 -4.34 -14.10
N SER A 135 -6.99 -4.08 -13.09
CA SER A 135 -6.57 -2.70 -12.81
C SER A 135 -5.79 -2.10 -13.98
N ASN A 136 -5.92 -0.79 -14.18
CA ASN A 136 -5.29 -0.10 -15.31
C ASN A 136 -3.77 -0.39 -15.38
N PRO A 137 -3.28 -1.09 -16.41
CA PRO A 137 -1.86 -1.49 -16.48
C PRO A 137 -0.90 -0.30 -16.63
N GLU A 138 -1.39 0.85 -17.12
CA GLU A 138 -0.54 2.02 -17.32
C GLU A 138 -0.13 2.66 -15.98
N SER A 139 -1.01 2.55 -14.95
CA SER A 139 -0.80 3.24 -13.68
C SER A 139 -0.80 2.32 -12.44
N VAL A 140 -1.27 1.08 -12.56
CA VAL A 140 -1.47 0.19 -11.39
C VAL A 140 -0.61 -1.07 -11.52
N PRO A 141 0.26 -1.37 -10.54
CA PRO A 141 1.17 -2.52 -10.57
C PRO A 141 0.48 -3.86 -10.85
N VAL A 142 -0.59 -4.20 -10.12
CA VAL A 142 -1.31 -5.48 -10.32
C VAL A 142 -1.83 -5.61 -11.75
N GLY A 143 -2.24 -4.51 -12.37
CA GLY A 143 -2.65 -4.48 -13.77
C GLY A 143 -1.48 -4.77 -14.71
N ARG A 144 -0.29 -4.22 -14.44
CA ARG A 144 0.94 -4.49 -15.21
C ARG A 144 1.32 -5.97 -15.14
N TYR A 145 1.32 -6.56 -13.94
CA TYR A 145 1.60 -7.98 -13.76
C TYR A 145 0.58 -8.87 -14.47
N ALA A 146 -0.72 -8.54 -14.35
CA ALA A 146 -1.78 -9.30 -15.02
C ALA A 146 -1.70 -9.17 -16.55
N LYS A 147 -1.46 -7.97 -17.08
CA LYS A 147 -1.26 -7.75 -18.53
C LYS A 147 -0.08 -8.55 -19.02
N ALA A 148 1.08 -8.48 -18.37
CA ALA A 148 2.27 -9.24 -18.78
C ALA A 148 2.03 -10.75 -18.80
N ALA A 149 1.33 -11.31 -17.81
CA ALA A 149 0.98 -12.72 -17.76
C ALA A 149 0.01 -13.10 -18.90
N LEU A 150 -0.97 -12.25 -19.20
CA LEU A 150 -1.92 -12.47 -20.29
C LEU A 150 -1.26 -12.33 -21.68
N GLU A 151 -0.34 -11.40 -21.86
CA GLU A 151 0.44 -11.23 -23.09
C GLU A 151 1.35 -12.44 -23.32
N LYS A 152 2.07 -12.91 -22.30
CA LYS A 152 2.89 -14.12 -22.36
C LYS A 152 2.07 -15.35 -22.74
N ALA A 153 0.81 -15.43 -22.29
CA ALA A 153 -0.11 -16.50 -22.65
C ALA A 153 -0.80 -16.31 -24.02
N GLY A 154 -0.54 -15.19 -24.72
CA GLY A 154 -1.21 -14.84 -25.99
C GLY A 154 -2.70 -14.52 -25.85
N LEU A 155 -3.14 -14.08 -24.67
CA LEU A 155 -4.55 -13.92 -24.34
C LEU A 155 -5.01 -12.47 -24.23
N PHE A 156 -4.11 -11.52 -24.03
CA PHE A 156 -4.48 -10.15 -23.67
C PHE A 156 -5.41 -9.50 -24.69
N THR A 157 -5.05 -9.55 -25.97
CA THR A 157 -5.86 -8.95 -27.06
C THR A 157 -7.25 -9.60 -27.15
N ALA A 158 -7.32 -10.93 -27.06
CA ALA A 158 -8.60 -11.66 -27.15
C ALA A 158 -9.53 -11.38 -25.96
N LEU A 159 -8.97 -11.03 -24.81
CA LEU A 159 -9.73 -10.74 -23.59
C LEU A 159 -10.07 -9.27 -23.40
N GLN A 160 -9.48 -8.35 -24.18
CA GLN A 160 -9.77 -6.91 -24.09
C GLN A 160 -11.27 -6.56 -24.04
N PRO A 161 -12.14 -7.15 -24.88
CA PRO A 161 -13.57 -6.84 -24.83
C PRO A 161 -14.27 -7.22 -23.51
N LYS A 162 -13.65 -8.11 -22.73
CA LYS A 162 -14.17 -8.56 -21.43
C LYS A 162 -13.60 -7.79 -20.24
N ILE A 163 -12.56 -6.96 -20.45
CA ILE A 163 -11.86 -6.27 -19.38
C ILE A 163 -12.68 -5.08 -18.87
N ILE A 164 -12.94 -5.08 -17.57
CA ILE A 164 -13.44 -3.93 -16.83
C ILE A 164 -12.25 -3.33 -16.08
N THR A 165 -11.83 -2.14 -16.51
CA THR A 165 -10.67 -1.46 -15.94
C THR A 165 -10.99 -0.87 -14.59
N THR A 166 -10.11 -1.08 -13.60
CA THR A 166 -10.24 -0.55 -12.25
C THR A 166 -9.07 0.37 -11.89
N GLN A 167 -9.28 1.25 -10.90
CA GLN A 167 -8.30 2.26 -10.51
C GLN A 167 -7.23 1.74 -9.55
N ASN A 168 -7.47 0.65 -8.86
CA ASN A 168 -6.53 -0.04 -7.97
C ASN A 168 -7.01 -1.46 -7.66
N VAL A 169 -6.18 -2.24 -6.98
CA VAL A 169 -6.47 -3.65 -6.67
C VAL A 169 -7.70 -3.85 -5.79
N ARG A 170 -8.02 -2.90 -4.90
CA ARG A 170 -9.19 -3.01 -4.01
C ARG A 170 -10.48 -2.81 -4.78
N HIS A 171 -10.52 -1.94 -5.79
CA HIS A 171 -11.65 -1.83 -6.70
C HIS A 171 -11.86 -3.13 -7.49
N SER A 172 -10.77 -3.80 -7.93
CA SER A 172 -10.90 -5.12 -8.57
C SER A 172 -11.50 -6.16 -7.60
N LEU A 173 -11.01 -6.21 -6.36
CA LEU A 173 -11.52 -7.10 -5.32
C LEU A 173 -13.01 -6.84 -5.05
N ASP A 174 -13.41 -5.57 -4.88
CA ASP A 174 -14.79 -5.19 -4.59
C ASP A 174 -15.75 -5.59 -5.71
N TYR A 175 -15.36 -5.40 -6.98
CA TYR A 175 -16.18 -5.78 -8.12
C TYR A 175 -16.43 -7.28 -8.16
N VAL A 176 -15.39 -8.09 -7.90
CA VAL A 176 -15.54 -9.55 -7.79
C VAL A 176 -16.39 -9.93 -6.56
N ALA A 177 -16.14 -9.32 -5.42
CA ALA A 177 -16.84 -9.61 -4.17
C ALA A 177 -18.35 -9.31 -4.24
N ARG A 178 -18.75 -8.34 -5.07
CA ARG A 178 -20.16 -7.97 -5.32
C ARG A 178 -20.78 -8.75 -6.47
N GLY A 179 -20.00 -9.57 -7.19
CA GLY A 179 -20.49 -10.29 -8.38
C GLY A 179 -20.75 -9.38 -9.59
N GLU A 180 -20.18 -8.18 -9.61
CA GLU A 180 -20.29 -7.23 -10.72
C GLU A 180 -19.44 -7.67 -11.92
N VAL A 181 -18.46 -8.53 -11.69
CA VAL A 181 -17.65 -9.22 -12.69
C VAL A 181 -17.52 -10.71 -12.38
N ASP A 182 -17.19 -11.50 -13.38
CA ASP A 182 -17.11 -12.96 -13.26
C ASP A 182 -15.77 -13.45 -12.72
N ALA A 183 -14.71 -12.68 -12.95
CA ALA A 183 -13.36 -12.95 -12.48
C ALA A 183 -12.57 -11.65 -12.31
N GLY A 184 -11.43 -11.71 -11.59
CA GLY A 184 -10.57 -10.55 -11.46
C GLY A 184 -9.16 -10.92 -11.01
N PHE A 185 -8.21 -10.03 -11.32
CA PHE A 185 -6.82 -10.14 -10.88
C PHE A 185 -6.59 -9.26 -9.66
N VAL A 186 -6.10 -9.88 -8.60
CA VAL A 186 -5.73 -9.21 -7.34
C VAL A 186 -4.46 -9.82 -6.77
N TYR A 187 -3.93 -9.26 -5.72
CA TYR A 187 -2.89 -9.96 -4.95
C TYR A 187 -3.50 -10.95 -3.96
N ARG A 188 -2.74 -11.97 -3.59
CA ARG A 188 -3.17 -12.97 -2.59
C ARG A 188 -3.60 -12.29 -1.29
N THR A 189 -2.84 -11.31 -0.82
CA THR A 189 -3.13 -10.56 0.40
C THR A 189 -4.48 -9.85 0.36
N ASP A 190 -4.92 -9.37 -0.81
CA ASP A 190 -6.25 -8.76 -0.97
C ASP A 190 -7.36 -9.83 -0.92
N ALA A 191 -7.16 -10.95 -1.61
CA ALA A 191 -8.17 -12.02 -1.66
C ALA A 191 -8.47 -12.62 -0.27
N VAL A 192 -7.44 -12.78 0.58
CA VAL A 192 -7.62 -13.37 1.93
C VAL A 192 -8.34 -12.44 2.91
N LEU A 193 -8.53 -11.17 2.58
CA LEU A 193 -9.35 -10.25 3.39
C LEU A 193 -10.85 -10.51 3.25
N MET A 194 -11.28 -11.11 2.14
CA MET A 194 -12.69 -11.36 1.84
C MET A 194 -12.99 -12.84 1.55
N PRO A 195 -12.58 -13.81 2.40
CA PRO A 195 -12.67 -15.24 2.10
C PRO A 195 -14.11 -15.74 2.00
N GLN A 196 -15.07 -14.97 2.54
CA GLN A 196 -16.51 -15.25 2.46
C GLN A 196 -17.16 -14.69 1.20
N LYS A 197 -16.46 -13.81 0.46
CA LYS A 197 -16.99 -13.13 -0.71
C LYS A 197 -16.31 -13.56 -2.02
N VAL A 198 -15.03 -13.92 -1.96
CA VAL A 198 -14.26 -14.33 -3.13
C VAL A 198 -13.57 -15.67 -2.89
N ARG A 199 -13.19 -16.31 -3.99
CA ARG A 199 -12.42 -17.57 -4.00
C ARG A 199 -11.23 -17.42 -4.94
N ILE A 200 -10.02 -17.71 -4.44
CA ILE A 200 -8.83 -17.83 -5.29
C ILE A 200 -8.97 -19.11 -6.11
N THR A 201 -8.81 -19.00 -7.42
CA THR A 201 -8.92 -20.12 -8.34
C THR A 201 -7.59 -20.50 -8.99
N ALA A 202 -6.66 -19.54 -9.11
CA ALA A 202 -5.32 -19.79 -9.60
C ALA A 202 -4.32 -18.80 -9.00
N THR A 203 -3.10 -19.26 -8.78
CA THR A 203 -1.93 -18.41 -8.62
C THR A 203 -1.27 -18.26 -9.99
N ILE A 204 -1.01 -17.03 -10.40
CA ILE A 204 -0.50 -16.74 -11.75
C ILE A 204 1.03 -16.68 -11.70
N PRO A 205 1.72 -17.60 -12.40
CA PRO A 205 3.17 -17.53 -12.51
C PRO A 205 3.63 -16.25 -13.21
N LEU A 206 4.64 -15.59 -12.64
CA LEU A 206 5.22 -14.36 -13.17
C LEU A 206 6.72 -14.54 -13.38
N ASP A 207 7.27 -13.96 -14.45
CA ASP A 207 8.72 -13.93 -14.68
C ASP A 207 9.43 -12.98 -13.70
N THR A 208 8.75 -11.90 -13.31
CA THR A 208 9.24 -10.97 -12.29
C THR A 208 8.37 -11.08 -11.03
N PRO A 209 8.94 -11.41 -9.88
CA PRO A 209 8.19 -11.50 -8.64
C PRO A 209 7.51 -10.18 -8.27
N VAL A 210 6.30 -10.24 -7.72
CA VAL A 210 5.66 -9.06 -7.12
C VAL A 210 6.45 -8.66 -5.88
N SER A 211 7.07 -7.49 -5.92
CA SER A 211 7.90 -6.96 -4.83
C SER A 211 7.56 -5.52 -4.52
N TYR A 212 7.58 -5.21 -3.23
CA TYR A 212 7.18 -3.90 -2.72
C TYR A 212 8.40 -3.14 -2.22
N PRO A 213 8.80 -2.06 -2.90
CA PRO A 213 9.78 -1.11 -2.40
C PRO A 213 9.14 -0.06 -1.50
N ILE A 214 9.91 0.41 -0.51
CA ILE A 214 9.62 1.54 0.37
C ILE A 214 10.80 2.51 0.33
N ALA A 215 10.55 3.82 0.42
CA ALA A 215 11.58 4.85 0.49
C ALA A 215 11.04 6.12 1.17
N ILE A 216 11.93 6.99 1.61
CA ILE A 216 11.62 8.32 2.14
C ILE A 216 11.55 9.30 0.96
N SER A 217 10.55 10.19 0.98
CA SER A 217 10.44 11.28 0.02
C SER A 217 11.62 12.26 0.16
N THR A 218 12.13 12.75 -0.96
CA THR A 218 13.16 13.80 -0.97
C THR A 218 12.68 15.06 -0.27
N ASP A 219 11.38 15.38 -0.41
CA ASP A 219 10.73 16.58 0.14
C ASP A 219 10.06 16.34 1.50
N SER A 220 10.38 15.22 2.18
CA SER A 220 9.87 14.94 3.52
C SER A 220 10.18 16.09 4.47
N SER A 221 9.16 16.55 5.18
CA SER A 221 9.24 17.64 6.14
C SER A 221 9.91 17.22 7.47
N ASP A 222 9.86 15.93 7.83
CA ASP A 222 10.57 15.35 8.99
C ASP A 222 11.25 14.03 8.58
N LYS A 223 12.42 14.16 7.95
CA LYS A 223 13.22 13.00 7.51
C LYS A 223 13.63 12.07 8.64
N ALA A 224 13.82 12.62 9.85
CA ALA A 224 14.21 11.84 11.02
C ALA A 224 13.06 10.93 11.47
N GLU A 225 11.83 11.47 11.50
CA GLU A 225 10.63 10.71 11.84
C GLU A 225 10.28 9.70 10.74
N ALA A 226 10.35 10.12 9.47
CA ALA A 226 10.17 9.22 8.32
C ALA A 226 11.13 8.03 8.38
N GLN A 227 12.39 8.25 8.76
CA GLN A 227 13.39 7.18 8.92
C GLN A 227 13.04 6.25 10.10
N ARG A 228 12.56 6.81 11.23
CA ARG A 228 12.10 5.98 12.37
C ARG A 228 10.93 5.09 11.98
N PHE A 229 9.93 5.67 11.29
CA PHE A 229 8.79 4.88 10.79
C PHE A 229 9.21 3.81 9.79
N LEU A 230 10.06 4.15 8.82
CA LEU A 230 10.60 3.18 7.86
C LEU A 230 11.33 2.04 8.59
N ASN A 231 12.18 2.35 9.56
CA ASN A 231 12.86 1.34 10.37
C ASN A 231 11.87 0.48 11.17
N TYR A 232 10.77 1.07 11.65
CA TYR A 232 9.71 0.31 12.32
C TYR A 232 9.02 -0.68 11.39
N VAL A 233 8.67 -0.26 10.16
CA VAL A 233 8.12 -1.16 9.14
C VAL A 233 9.05 -2.36 8.87
N LEU A 234 10.36 -2.10 8.82
CA LEU A 234 11.40 -3.13 8.58
C LEU A 234 11.74 -3.97 9.81
N SER A 235 11.30 -3.57 10.99
CA SER A 235 11.59 -4.25 12.26
C SER A 235 10.90 -5.62 12.37
N PRO A 236 11.28 -6.47 13.32
CA PRO A 236 10.56 -7.70 13.61
C PRO A 236 9.06 -7.50 13.86
N LYS A 237 8.66 -6.40 14.53
CA LYS A 237 7.25 -6.06 14.80
C LYS A 237 6.51 -5.71 13.52
N GLY A 238 7.05 -4.82 12.69
CA GLY A 238 6.46 -4.48 11.40
C GLY A 238 6.33 -5.70 10.48
N ARG A 239 7.37 -6.55 10.44
CA ARG A 239 7.35 -7.80 9.67
C ARG A 239 6.31 -8.79 10.18
N GLN A 240 6.09 -8.86 11.49
CA GLN A 240 5.05 -9.72 12.07
C GLN A 240 3.66 -9.29 11.59
N VAL A 241 3.38 -7.97 11.56
CA VAL A 241 2.13 -7.46 11.01
C VAL A 241 2.01 -7.80 9.53
N LEU A 242 3.03 -7.49 8.72
CA LEU A 242 3.02 -7.79 7.29
C LEU A 242 2.77 -9.29 7.01
N ASN A 243 3.43 -10.19 7.76
CA ASN A 243 3.21 -11.63 7.65
C ASN A 243 1.78 -12.04 8.04
N LYS A 244 1.18 -11.42 9.07
CA LYS A 244 -0.21 -11.64 9.49
C LYS A 244 -1.18 -11.36 8.33
N TYR A 245 -0.91 -10.34 7.51
CA TYR A 245 -1.70 -10.00 6.32
C TYR A 245 -1.31 -10.80 5.06
N GLY A 246 -0.41 -11.78 5.19
CA GLY A 246 -0.08 -12.71 4.11
C GLY A 246 1.05 -12.25 3.18
N PHE A 247 1.73 -11.14 3.50
CA PHE A 247 2.93 -10.75 2.77
C PHE A 247 4.09 -11.69 3.10
N SER A 248 4.88 -12.08 2.09
CA SER A 248 6.09 -12.88 2.26
C SER A 248 7.34 -12.01 2.35
N ARG A 249 8.42 -12.61 2.84
CA ARG A 249 9.74 -11.94 2.88
C ARG A 249 10.27 -11.66 1.47
N PRO A 250 11.10 -10.61 1.31
CA PRO A 250 11.76 -10.30 0.04
C PRO A 250 12.61 -11.43 -0.51
#